data_c93cc6f33d3f5821a7f90efd6681c4b8
#
_entry.id   c93cc6f33d3f5821a7f90efd6681c4b8
#
_cell.length_a   1.000
_cell.length_b   1.000
_cell.length_c   1.000
_cell.angle_alpha   90.00
_cell.angle_beta   90.00
_cell.angle_gamma   90.00
#
_symmetry.space_group_name_H-M   'P 1'
#
loop_
_entity.id
_entity.type
_entity.pdbx_description
1 polymer ?
#
loop_
_entity_poly.entity_id
_entity_poly.type
_entity_poly.pdbx_seq_one_letter_code
_entity_poly.pdbx_strand_id
1 'polypeptide(L)'
;MKYFPLLLSIVFLIRLQPCAQSKTSMDFEKYNPVSTLVVPEHKLTKAKFPFIDVHNHQFSMPTMDLGTLTREMDKLNMAVMVNLSGQSGDFIKKSVSNIKTNYPKRFIVFANIDFKGIGEDGWSEKAAKQLEDDVKNGANGLKIYKSLGFSVKDNKGNRVAVDDSRLDLIWKKAGELKIPVLIHTADPKSFWDPMDEHNERWLELATHEGRKRGADNPEPFEDLIEEQHRMFKKHPKTTFIAAHFGWYPNDLAKLSSLMDEMPNIVVEFGAVIAEIGRQPKMAKAFFTKYQDRILFGKDSWVPDEYATYFRVLETEDEYFPYHKKYHAFWPMYGMGLSDEILKKVYYKNALRIVPNIDKSLFPK
;
A
#
# COMPACT_ATOMS: atom_id res chain seq x y z
N MET A 1 46.33 53.25 -74.54
CA MET A 1 45.03 53.06 -73.92
C MET A 1 44.81 51.58 -73.76
N LYS A 2 44.90 51.04 -72.54
CA LYS A 2 44.66 49.56 -72.23
C LYS A 2 43.37 49.51 -71.45
N TYR A 3 42.40 48.84 -72.02
CA TYR A 3 41.11 48.49 -71.35
C TYR A 3 41.27 47.29 -70.43
N PHE A 4 40.96 47.47 -69.17
CA PHE A 4 40.85 46.35 -68.17
C PHE A 4 39.37 46.00 -68.04
N PRO A 5 38.99 44.74 -68.19
CA PRO A 5 37.61 44.30 -67.94
C PRO A 5 37.41 44.09 -66.44
N LEU A 6 36.37 44.72 -65.91
CA LEU A 6 35.92 44.55 -64.54
C LEU A 6 35.10 43.23 -64.45
N LEU A 7 35.66 42.24 -63.75
CA LEU A 7 34.91 40.96 -63.44
C LEU A 7 33.97 41.23 -62.24
N LEU A 8 32.68 41.22 -62.50
CA LEU A 8 31.65 41.32 -61.49
C LEU A 8 31.39 39.91 -60.89
N SER A 9 31.91 39.62 -59.69
CA SER A 9 31.67 38.38 -59.01
C SER A 9 30.27 38.45 -58.29
N ILE A 10 29.28 37.76 -58.84
CA ILE A 10 27.98 37.61 -58.21
C ILE A 10 28.10 36.52 -57.10
N VAL A 11 28.13 36.95 -55.85
CA VAL A 11 28.07 36.05 -54.67
C VAL A 11 26.62 35.64 -54.46
N PHE A 12 26.28 34.40 -54.82
CA PHE A 12 25.01 33.78 -54.46
C PHE A 12 25.00 33.45 -52.94
N LEU A 13 24.39 34.31 -52.13
CA LEU A 13 24.06 34.01 -50.75
C LEU A 13 22.91 32.99 -50.70
N ILE A 14 23.27 31.71 -50.63
CA ILE A 14 22.33 30.66 -50.31
C ILE A 14 21.87 30.89 -48.85
N ARG A 15 20.70 31.44 -48.65
CA ARG A 15 20.02 31.45 -47.35
C ARG A 15 19.59 30.02 -47.06
N LEU A 16 20.36 29.30 -46.23
CA LEU A 16 19.90 28.12 -45.56
C LEU A 16 18.78 28.55 -44.58
N GLN A 17 17.52 28.42 -44.98
CA GLN A 17 16.44 28.50 -44.04
C GLN A 17 16.56 27.29 -43.13
N PRO A 18 16.67 27.47 -41.79
CA PRO A 18 16.57 26.35 -40.90
C PRO A 18 15.15 25.79 -41.07
N CYS A 19 15.04 24.52 -41.47
CA CYS A 19 13.80 23.78 -41.47
C CYS A 19 13.41 23.67 -39.98
N ALA A 20 12.62 24.62 -39.53
CA ALA A 20 11.99 24.52 -38.22
C ALA A 20 11.01 23.33 -38.29
N GLN A 21 11.44 22.15 -37.83
CA GLN A 21 10.52 21.08 -37.54
C GLN A 21 9.46 21.64 -36.62
N SER A 22 8.24 21.78 -37.09
CA SER A 22 7.11 22.13 -36.25
C SER A 22 6.98 21.01 -35.19
N LYS A 23 7.34 21.31 -33.96
CA LYS A 23 7.13 20.36 -32.85
C LYS A 23 5.63 20.18 -32.75
N THR A 24 5.16 19.02 -33.13
CA THR A 24 3.78 18.60 -32.87
C THR A 24 3.62 18.55 -31.35
N SER A 25 2.80 19.41 -30.77
CA SER A 25 2.47 19.34 -29.35
C SER A 25 1.32 18.36 -29.16
N MET A 26 1.44 17.48 -28.18
CA MET A 26 0.37 16.58 -27.72
C MET A 26 0.17 16.82 -26.24
N ASP A 27 -1.09 16.88 -25.81
CA ASP A 27 -1.43 16.84 -24.41
C ASP A 27 -0.99 15.47 -23.84
N PHE A 28 -0.07 15.49 -22.88
CA PHE A 28 0.53 14.26 -22.37
C PHE A 28 -0.46 13.39 -21.58
N GLU A 29 -1.57 13.94 -21.07
CA GLU A 29 -2.66 13.14 -20.49
C GLU A 29 -3.33 12.24 -21.54
N LYS A 30 -3.28 12.62 -22.82
CA LYS A 30 -3.77 11.84 -23.95
C LYS A 30 -2.75 10.88 -24.52
N TYR A 31 -1.47 11.06 -24.18
CA TYR A 31 -0.41 10.17 -24.64
C TYR A 31 -0.58 8.78 -24.03
N ASN A 32 -0.99 7.83 -24.84
CA ASN A 32 -1.26 6.45 -24.43
C ASN A 32 -0.84 5.49 -25.56
N PRO A 33 0.45 5.31 -25.80
CA PRO A 33 0.94 4.47 -26.87
C PRO A 33 0.57 3.01 -26.65
N VAL A 34 0.09 2.37 -27.70
CA VAL A 34 -0.12 0.92 -27.70
C VAL A 34 1.21 0.23 -27.95
N SER A 35 1.59 -0.68 -27.08
CA SER A 35 2.80 -1.48 -27.27
C SER A 35 2.67 -2.38 -28.51
N THR A 36 3.73 -2.43 -29.31
CA THR A 36 3.86 -3.39 -30.43
C THR A 36 4.56 -4.67 -30.00
N LEU A 37 4.90 -4.81 -28.73
CA LEU A 37 5.56 -5.99 -28.18
C LEU A 37 4.62 -7.19 -28.23
N VAL A 38 5.14 -8.32 -28.74
CA VAL A 38 4.42 -9.59 -28.78
C VAL A 38 5.06 -10.55 -27.78
N VAL A 39 4.41 -10.74 -26.66
CA VAL A 39 4.85 -11.60 -25.54
C VAL A 39 3.67 -12.44 -25.05
N PRO A 40 3.91 -13.55 -24.34
CA PRO A 40 2.84 -14.29 -23.67
C PRO A 40 2.04 -13.39 -22.73
N GLU A 41 0.73 -13.61 -22.67
CA GLU A 41 -0.17 -12.90 -21.79
C GLU A 41 -1.06 -13.89 -21.04
N HIS A 42 -1.05 -13.82 -19.70
CA HIS A 42 -1.91 -14.61 -18.84
C HIS A 42 -3.02 -13.72 -18.23
N LYS A 43 -4.26 -13.98 -18.62
CA LYS A 43 -5.46 -13.30 -18.08
C LYS A 43 -5.95 -14.04 -16.85
N LEU A 44 -5.41 -13.69 -15.68
CA LEU A 44 -5.82 -14.27 -14.42
C LEU A 44 -7.06 -13.54 -13.89
N THR A 45 -8.08 -14.30 -13.49
CA THR A 45 -9.29 -13.75 -12.85
C THR A 45 -9.40 -14.11 -11.37
N LYS A 46 -8.59 -15.06 -10.90
CA LYS A 46 -8.55 -15.52 -9.51
C LYS A 46 -7.14 -15.98 -9.13
N ALA A 47 -6.85 -15.95 -7.85
CA ALA A 47 -5.60 -16.46 -7.29
C ALA A 47 -5.47 -17.98 -7.47
N LYS A 48 -4.25 -18.46 -7.69
CA LYS A 48 -3.92 -19.89 -7.80
C LYS A 48 -4.25 -20.69 -6.53
N PHE A 49 -4.07 -20.08 -5.36
CA PHE A 49 -4.38 -20.65 -4.06
C PHE A 49 -5.41 -19.79 -3.32
N PRO A 50 -6.18 -20.35 -2.36
CA PRO A 50 -6.99 -19.53 -1.47
C PRO A 50 -6.12 -18.51 -0.77
N PHE A 51 -6.62 -17.27 -0.63
CA PHE A 51 -5.83 -16.21 0.00
C PHE A 51 -6.62 -15.43 1.06
N ILE A 52 -5.86 -14.74 1.91
CA ILE A 52 -6.34 -13.83 2.94
C ILE A 52 -5.89 -12.42 2.53
N ASP A 53 -6.84 -11.53 2.31
CA ASP A 53 -6.54 -10.11 2.16
C ASP A 53 -6.49 -9.45 3.54
N VAL A 54 -5.29 -9.10 4.01
CA VAL A 54 -5.11 -8.52 5.35
C VAL A 54 -5.33 -7.00 5.38
N HIS A 55 -5.52 -6.36 4.22
CA HIS A 55 -5.72 -4.92 4.13
C HIS A 55 -6.93 -4.57 3.28
N ASN A 56 -8.09 -4.49 3.92
CA ASN A 56 -9.34 -4.11 3.27
C ASN A 56 -10.18 -3.19 4.18
N HIS A 57 -11.07 -2.43 3.59
CA HIS A 57 -11.91 -1.46 4.29
C HIS A 57 -13.39 -1.65 3.95
N GLN A 58 -14.18 -2.06 4.95
CA GLN A 58 -15.62 -2.27 4.85
C GLN A 58 -16.33 -1.44 5.93
N PHE A 59 -16.57 -0.17 5.63
CA PHE A 59 -17.09 0.81 6.60
C PHE A 59 -18.54 0.54 7.06
N SER A 60 -19.31 -0.22 6.30
CA SER A 60 -20.71 -0.56 6.62
C SER A 60 -20.87 -1.98 7.17
N MET A 61 -19.80 -2.62 7.63
CA MET A 61 -19.79 -4.02 8.11
C MET A 61 -20.91 -4.37 9.10
N PRO A 62 -21.35 -3.49 10.02
CA PRO A 62 -22.45 -3.80 10.94
C PRO A 62 -23.78 -4.14 10.26
N THR A 63 -24.04 -3.59 9.07
CA THR A 63 -25.35 -3.65 8.42
C THR A 63 -25.32 -4.11 6.96
N MET A 64 -24.11 -4.33 6.40
CA MET A 64 -23.99 -4.70 5.00
C MET A 64 -24.44 -6.14 4.74
N ASP A 65 -24.89 -6.40 3.51
CA ASP A 65 -25.11 -7.76 3.00
C ASP A 65 -23.77 -8.46 2.74
N LEU A 66 -23.34 -9.30 3.70
CA LEU A 66 -22.12 -10.09 3.57
C LEU A 66 -22.23 -11.18 2.51
N GLY A 67 -23.44 -11.56 2.08
CA GLY A 67 -23.64 -12.57 1.04
C GLY A 67 -23.18 -12.09 -0.32
N THR A 68 -23.48 -10.84 -0.67
CA THR A 68 -22.99 -10.23 -1.91
C THR A 68 -21.45 -10.10 -1.90
N LEU A 69 -20.88 -9.63 -0.79
CA LEU A 69 -19.44 -9.52 -0.64
C LEU A 69 -18.74 -10.89 -0.75
N THR A 70 -19.29 -11.92 -0.09
CA THR A 70 -18.72 -13.27 -0.12
C THR A 70 -18.74 -13.87 -1.53
N ARG A 71 -19.82 -13.68 -2.31
CA ARG A 71 -19.86 -14.15 -3.70
C ARG A 71 -18.77 -13.53 -4.58
N GLU A 72 -18.46 -12.24 -4.38
CA GLU A 72 -17.35 -11.60 -5.11
C GLU A 72 -15.98 -12.14 -4.62
N MET A 73 -15.82 -12.37 -3.33
CA MET A 73 -14.62 -13.00 -2.77
C MET A 73 -14.40 -14.40 -3.36
N ASP A 74 -15.45 -15.19 -3.52
CA ASP A 74 -15.36 -16.54 -4.09
C ASP A 74 -14.86 -16.55 -5.54
N LYS A 75 -15.29 -15.57 -6.34
CA LYS A 75 -14.78 -15.41 -7.72
C LYS A 75 -13.26 -15.19 -7.76
N LEU A 76 -12.71 -14.54 -6.76
CA LEU A 76 -11.28 -14.23 -6.64
C LEU A 76 -10.47 -15.36 -6.00
N ASN A 77 -11.12 -16.40 -5.46
CA ASN A 77 -10.53 -17.39 -4.56
C ASN A 77 -10.07 -16.79 -3.21
N MET A 78 -10.69 -15.67 -2.77
CA MET A 78 -10.42 -15.06 -1.47
C MET A 78 -11.15 -15.85 -0.38
N ALA A 79 -10.40 -16.53 0.49
CA ALA A 79 -10.98 -17.29 1.59
C ALA A 79 -11.40 -16.39 2.76
N VAL A 80 -10.60 -15.40 3.12
CA VAL A 80 -10.85 -14.50 4.25
C VAL A 80 -10.47 -13.06 3.89
N MET A 81 -11.31 -12.12 4.32
CA MET A 81 -11.07 -10.70 4.28
C MET A 81 -10.89 -10.15 5.69
N VAL A 82 -9.81 -9.39 5.92
CA VAL A 82 -9.62 -8.63 7.15
C VAL A 82 -10.13 -7.21 6.94
N ASN A 83 -11.21 -6.85 7.62
CA ASN A 83 -11.73 -5.50 7.64
C ASN A 83 -10.99 -4.65 8.65
N LEU A 84 -10.29 -3.63 8.19
CA LEU A 84 -9.50 -2.70 9.01
C LEU A 84 -10.31 -1.48 9.52
N SER A 85 -11.60 -1.41 9.16
CA SER A 85 -12.49 -0.29 9.53
C SER A 85 -13.50 -0.70 10.60
N GLY A 86 -13.02 -1.43 11.62
CA GLY A 86 -13.87 -1.93 12.71
C GLY A 86 -14.29 -0.87 13.71
N GLN A 87 -13.67 0.32 13.69
CA GLN A 87 -13.86 1.35 14.71
C GLN A 87 -13.63 0.79 16.13
N SER A 88 -14.51 1.08 17.10
CA SER A 88 -14.41 0.60 18.49
C SER A 88 -15.80 0.40 19.12
N GLY A 89 -15.84 -0.23 20.29
CA GLY A 89 -17.03 -0.33 21.12
C GLY A 89 -18.20 -1.02 20.42
N ASP A 90 -19.33 -0.35 20.35
CA ASP A 90 -20.57 -0.93 19.79
C ASP A 90 -20.48 -1.21 18.29
N PHE A 91 -19.65 -0.50 17.55
CA PHE A 91 -19.44 -0.77 16.12
C PHE A 91 -18.78 -2.14 15.93
N ILE A 92 -17.73 -2.45 16.72
CA ILE A 92 -17.10 -3.79 16.73
C ILE A 92 -18.12 -4.86 17.07
N LYS A 93 -18.91 -4.70 18.15
CA LYS A 93 -19.93 -5.69 18.57
C LYS A 93 -20.91 -5.98 17.45
N LYS A 94 -21.43 -4.94 16.79
CA LYS A 94 -22.39 -5.08 15.67
C LYS A 94 -21.76 -5.73 14.45
N SER A 95 -20.53 -5.34 14.08
CA SER A 95 -19.78 -5.96 12.98
C SER A 95 -19.56 -7.46 13.23
N VAL A 96 -19.06 -7.81 14.41
CA VAL A 96 -18.81 -9.19 14.81
C VAL A 96 -20.12 -10.00 14.89
N SER A 97 -21.21 -9.40 15.35
CA SER A 97 -22.54 -10.06 15.36
C SER A 97 -23.01 -10.38 13.94
N ASN A 98 -22.93 -9.43 13.01
CA ASN A 98 -23.28 -9.66 11.61
C ASN A 98 -22.43 -10.78 10.98
N ILE A 99 -21.12 -10.78 11.22
CA ILE A 99 -20.20 -11.81 10.73
C ILE A 99 -20.54 -13.19 11.33
N LYS A 100 -20.69 -13.29 12.64
CA LYS A 100 -20.97 -14.57 13.32
C LYS A 100 -22.29 -15.18 12.89
N THR A 101 -23.30 -14.36 12.65
CA THR A 101 -24.62 -14.82 12.22
C THR A 101 -24.61 -15.32 10.78
N ASN A 102 -23.87 -14.66 9.88
CA ASN A 102 -24.03 -14.90 8.45
C ASN A 102 -22.84 -15.67 7.82
N TYR A 103 -21.60 -15.26 8.15
CA TYR A 103 -20.39 -15.81 7.51
C TYR A 103 -19.20 -15.88 8.50
N PRO A 104 -19.28 -16.69 9.56
CA PRO A 104 -18.37 -16.68 10.71
C PRO A 104 -16.91 -17.02 10.38
N LYS A 105 -16.65 -17.59 9.21
CA LYS A 105 -15.30 -18.02 8.81
C LYS A 105 -14.64 -17.09 7.77
N ARG A 106 -15.42 -16.15 7.20
CA ARG A 106 -14.99 -15.41 6.00
C ARG A 106 -14.41 -14.02 6.30
N PHE A 107 -14.66 -13.49 7.50
CA PHE A 107 -14.29 -12.12 7.84
C PHE A 107 -13.60 -12.06 9.21
N ILE A 108 -12.59 -11.21 9.27
CA ILE A 108 -11.88 -10.79 10.48
C ILE A 108 -12.03 -9.27 10.60
N VAL A 109 -12.11 -8.75 11.82
CA VAL A 109 -12.24 -7.30 12.07
C VAL A 109 -11.10 -6.83 12.96
N PHE A 110 -10.45 -5.73 12.58
CA PHE A 110 -9.49 -5.02 13.41
C PHE A 110 -10.16 -3.80 14.03
N ALA A 111 -9.84 -3.53 15.30
CA ALA A 111 -10.26 -2.33 16.00
C ALA A 111 -9.49 -1.11 15.51
N ASN A 112 -10.00 0.09 15.84
CA ASN A 112 -9.31 1.35 15.64
C ASN A 112 -9.24 2.10 16.97
N ILE A 113 -8.29 3.05 17.09
CA ILE A 113 -8.19 3.94 18.26
C ILE A 113 -8.90 5.26 17.95
N ASP A 114 -9.72 5.71 18.88
CA ASP A 114 -10.20 7.08 18.90
C ASP A 114 -9.17 7.97 19.61
N PHE A 115 -8.55 8.86 18.85
CA PHE A 115 -7.53 9.80 19.37
C PHE A 115 -8.14 11.04 20.02
N LYS A 116 -9.47 11.17 20.07
CA LYS A 116 -10.12 12.30 20.75
C LYS A 116 -9.72 12.34 22.22
N GLY A 117 -9.29 13.51 22.67
CA GLY A 117 -8.85 13.72 24.05
C GLY A 117 -7.43 13.25 24.35
N ILE A 118 -6.63 12.88 23.35
CA ILE A 118 -5.21 12.57 23.59
C ILE A 118 -4.50 13.78 24.21
N GLY A 119 -3.80 13.55 25.32
CA GLY A 119 -3.20 14.60 26.15
C GLY A 119 -4.04 14.98 27.39
N GLU A 120 -5.24 14.45 27.53
CA GLU A 120 -5.99 14.49 28.79
C GLU A 120 -5.49 13.42 29.76
N ASP A 121 -5.61 13.67 31.06
CA ASP A 121 -5.22 12.72 32.10
C ASP A 121 -5.97 11.39 31.97
N GLY A 122 -5.23 10.29 32.00
CA GLY A 122 -5.78 8.93 31.90
C GLY A 122 -6.27 8.52 30.49
N TRP A 123 -6.01 9.31 29.44
CA TRP A 123 -6.41 8.95 28.08
C TRP A 123 -5.72 7.65 27.62
N SER A 124 -4.43 7.50 27.88
CA SER A 124 -3.63 6.33 27.47
C SER A 124 -4.19 5.03 28.07
N GLU A 125 -4.54 5.05 29.34
CA GLU A 125 -5.14 3.92 30.04
C GLU A 125 -6.53 3.58 29.51
N LYS A 126 -7.35 4.60 29.25
CA LYS A 126 -8.69 4.43 28.64
C LYS A 126 -8.58 3.83 27.24
N ALA A 127 -7.66 4.30 26.40
CA ALA A 127 -7.45 3.80 25.06
C ALA A 127 -6.95 2.34 25.03
N ALA A 128 -5.99 2.00 25.91
CA ALA A 128 -5.53 0.62 26.07
C ALA A 128 -6.63 -0.31 26.61
N LYS A 129 -7.46 0.17 27.54
CA LYS A 129 -8.62 -0.58 28.07
C LYS A 129 -9.68 -0.78 26.98
N GLN A 130 -9.97 0.23 26.17
CA GLN A 130 -10.90 0.13 25.05
C GLN A 130 -10.45 -0.92 24.05
N LEU A 131 -9.14 -0.96 23.70
CA LEU A 131 -8.58 -2.00 22.83
C LEU A 131 -8.79 -3.40 23.44
N GLU A 132 -8.53 -3.56 24.75
CA GLU A 132 -8.78 -4.85 25.42
C GLU A 132 -10.24 -5.27 25.34
N ASP A 133 -11.17 -4.34 25.53
CA ASP A 133 -12.60 -4.63 25.45
C ASP A 133 -13.05 -4.93 24.02
N ASP A 134 -12.48 -4.24 23.01
CA ASP A 134 -12.75 -4.53 21.60
C ASP A 134 -12.27 -5.94 21.20
N VAL A 135 -11.11 -6.37 21.70
CA VAL A 135 -10.62 -7.74 21.49
C VAL A 135 -11.54 -8.77 22.17
N LYS A 136 -12.00 -8.52 23.40
CA LYS A 136 -13.00 -9.36 24.09
C LYS A 136 -14.31 -9.44 23.30
N ASN A 137 -14.66 -8.38 22.59
CA ASN A 137 -15.85 -8.31 21.74
C ASN A 137 -15.64 -8.92 20.35
N GLY A 138 -14.43 -9.41 20.04
CA GLY A 138 -14.10 -10.19 18.84
C GLY A 138 -13.24 -9.49 17.80
N ALA A 139 -12.63 -8.34 18.10
CA ALA A 139 -11.58 -7.80 17.27
C ALA A 139 -10.32 -8.69 17.32
N ASN A 140 -9.63 -8.84 16.18
CA ASN A 140 -8.49 -9.75 16.04
C ASN A 140 -7.17 -9.03 15.74
N GLY A 141 -7.17 -7.72 15.80
CA GLY A 141 -6.02 -6.86 15.55
C GLY A 141 -6.38 -5.40 15.75
N LEU A 142 -5.40 -4.56 15.58
CA LEU A 142 -5.53 -3.11 15.64
C LEU A 142 -5.11 -2.49 14.30
N LYS A 143 -5.90 -1.56 13.76
CA LYS A 143 -5.51 -0.70 12.62
C LYS A 143 -5.29 0.72 13.08
N ILE A 144 -4.15 1.26 12.69
CA ILE A 144 -3.82 2.68 12.80
C ILE A 144 -3.77 3.28 11.40
N TYR A 145 -4.52 4.36 11.21
CA TYR A 145 -4.54 5.12 9.97
C TYR A 145 -3.45 6.18 9.95
N LYS A 146 -3.06 6.62 8.75
CA LYS A 146 -2.04 7.67 8.56
C LYS A 146 -2.41 9.03 9.15
N SER A 147 -3.64 9.21 9.60
CA SER A 147 -4.01 10.40 10.39
C SER A 147 -3.14 10.57 11.62
N LEU A 148 -2.71 9.49 12.27
CA LEU A 148 -1.62 9.53 13.24
C LEU A 148 -0.31 9.88 12.51
N GLY A 149 0.38 10.89 13.01
CA GLY A 149 1.53 11.50 12.34
C GLY A 149 1.17 12.65 11.39
N PHE A 150 -0.03 12.68 10.81
CA PHE A 150 -0.45 13.78 9.93
C PHE A 150 -1.37 14.79 10.61
N SER A 151 -2.56 14.38 10.98
CA SER A 151 -3.66 15.28 11.39
C SER A 151 -4.14 15.11 12.81
N VAL A 152 -3.77 14.03 13.48
CA VAL A 152 -4.09 13.86 14.90
C VAL A 152 -3.35 14.92 15.72
N LYS A 153 -4.12 15.67 16.52
CA LYS A 153 -3.62 16.70 17.44
C LYS A 153 -4.03 16.40 18.86
N ASP A 154 -3.17 16.77 19.79
CA ASP A 154 -3.48 16.70 21.22
C ASP A 154 -4.42 17.83 21.67
N ASN A 155 -4.79 17.82 22.95
CA ASN A 155 -5.66 18.84 23.56
C ASN A 155 -5.06 20.25 23.60
N LYS A 156 -3.78 20.41 23.23
CA LYS A 156 -3.09 21.71 23.09
C LYS A 156 -2.93 22.11 21.61
N GLY A 157 -3.42 21.30 20.68
CA GLY A 157 -3.32 21.53 19.24
C GLY A 157 -2.00 21.09 18.60
N ASN A 158 -1.10 20.44 19.34
CA ASN A 158 0.15 19.93 18.80
C ASN A 158 -0.08 18.62 18.03
N ARG A 159 0.68 18.40 16.96
CA ARG A 159 0.70 17.14 16.23
C ARG A 159 1.12 15.98 17.16
N VAL A 160 0.49 14.84 17.02
CA VAL A 160 0.86 13.62 17.71
C VAL A 160 1.76 12.79 16.80
N ALA A 161 3.00 12.59 17.22
CA ALA A 161 3.97 11.75 16.51
C ALA A 161 3.58 10.27 16.58
N VAL A 162 4.06 9.47 15.62
CA VAL A 162 3.78 8.01 15.60
C VAL A 162 4.42 7.30 16.79
N ASP A 163 5.55 7.80 17.27
CA ASP A 163 6.29 7.28 18.44
C ASP A 163 5.98 8.03 19.74
N ASP A 164 4.91 8.80 19.78
CA ASP A 164 4.49 9.53 21.00
C ASP A 164 4.32 8.57 22.19
N SER A 165 4.94 8.89 23.30
CA SER A 165 4.95 8.04 24.49
C SER A 165 3.56 7.79 25.10
N ARG A 166 2.59 8.65 24.84
CA ARG A 166 1.19 8.47 25.24
C ARG A 166 0.53 7.26 24.57
N LEU A 167 1.10 6.77 23.46
CA LEU A 167 0.64 5.59 22.73
C LEU A 167 1.24 4.29 23.23
N ASP A 168 2.28 4.32 24.04
CA ASP A 168 3.04 3.15 24.50
C ASP A 168 2.16 2.07 25.15
N LEU A 169 1.18 2.46 25.95
CA LEU A 169 0.27 1.51 26.59
C LEU A 169 -0.59 0.75 25.58
N ILE A 170 -0.94 1.38 24.45
CA ILE A 170 -1.70 0.74 23.37
C ILE A 170 -0.85 -0.33 22.70
N TRP A 171 0.39 0.03 22.32
CA TRP A 171 1.30 -0.91 21.67
C TRP A 171 1.63 -2.10 22.58
N LYS A 172 1.94 -1.81 23.85
CA LYS A 172 2.17 -2.85 24.88
C LYS A 172 0.95 -3.77 25.03
N LYS A 173 -0.26 -3.20 25.12
CA LYS A 173 -1.51 -3.94 25.22
C LYS A 173 -1.75 -4.86 24.02
N ALA A 174 -1.49 -4.40 22.79
CA ALA A 174 -1.58 -5.25 21.60
C ALA A 174 -0.62 -6.46 21.69
N GLY A 175 0.60 -6.24 22.16
CA GLY A 175 1.57 -7.33 22.39
C GLY A 175 1.11 -8.32 23.48
N GLU A 176 0.57 -7.84 24.59
CA GLU A 176 0.00 -8.67 25.67
C GLU A 176 -1.17 -9.53 25.19
N LEU A 177 -2.05 -8.95 24.36
CA LEU A 177 -3.20 -9.61 23.76
C LEU A 177 -2.80 -10.52 22.58
N LYS A 178 -1.55 -10.49 22.16
CA LYS A 178 -1.03 -11.25 20.99
C LYS A 178 -1.80 -10.97 19.70
N ILE A 179 -2.21 -9.74 19.49
CA ILE A 179 -2.84 -9.28 18.27
C ILE A 179 -1.87 -8.42 17.46
N PRO A 180 -1.89 -8.50 16.11
CA PRO A 180 -1.06 -7.63 15.27
C PRO A 180 -1.60 -6.21 15.22
N VAL A 181 -0.69 -5.27 14.97
CA VAL A 181 -1.02 -3.86 14.68
C VAL A 181 -0.67 -3.58 13.22
N LEU A 182 -1.68 -3.38 12.37
CA LEU A 182 -1.47 -2.90 11.01
C LEU A 182 -1.46 -1.37 11.03
N ILE A 183 -0.32 -0.81 10.69
CA ILE A 183 -0.11 0.64 10.72
C ILE A 183 0.21 1.19 9.34
N HIS A 184 -0.50 2.25 8.97
CA HIS A 184 -0.24 3.08 7.80
C HIS A 184 0.35 4.40 8.26
N THR A 185 1.65 4.62 8.01
CA THR A 185 2.37 5.86 8.27
C THR A 185 2.80 6.45 6.94
N ALA A 186 2.71 7.77 6.78
CA ALA A 186 3.12 8.51 5.57
C ALA A 186 2.32 8.15 4.30
N ASP A 187 2.85 8.51 3.15
CA ASP A 187 2.41 8.28 1.77
C ASP A 187 3.65 8.04 0.88
N PRO A 188 3.53 7.75 -0.42
CA PRO A 188 4.70 7.63 -1.30
C PRO A 188 5.62 8.84 -1.22
N LYS A 189 6.93 8.62 -1.14
CA LYS A 189 7.93 9.69 -0.99
C LYS A 189 7.78 10.80 -2.05
N SER A 190 7.49 10.43 -3.28
CA SER A 190 7.26 11.37 -4.39
C SER A 190 6.09 12.35 -4.19
N PHE A 191 5.23 12.13 -3.17
CA PHE A 191 4.20 13.11 -2.81
C PHE A 191 4.77 14.36 -2.15
N TRP A 192 6.01 14.32 -1.65
CA TRP A 192 6.77 15.47 -1.13
C TRP A 192 7.64 16.15 -2.18
N ASP A 193 7.96 15.44 -3.29
CA ASP A 193 8.82 15.99 -4.35
C ASP A 193 8.14 17.15 -5.09
N PRO A 194 8.90 18.08 -5.70
CA PRO A 194 8.33 19.16 -6.51
C PRO A 194 7.39 18.65 -7.60
N MET A 195 6.39 19.46 -7.95
CA MET A 195 5.45 19.16 -9.05
C MET A 195 6.05 19.64 -10.38
N ASP A 196 7.11 18.94 -10.83
CA ASP A 196 7.82 19.21 -12.08
C ASP A 196 7.97 17.94 -12.94
N GLU A 197 8.71 18.02 -14.02
CA GLU A 197 8.94 16.93 -14.98
C GLU A 197 9.74 15.75 -14.41
N HIS A 198 10.29 15.86 -13.21
CA HIS A 198 11.05 14.81 -12.52
C HIS A 198 10.22 14.01 -11.53
N ASN A 199 9.00 14.46 -11.22
CA ASN A 199 8.12 13.75 -10.28
C ASN A 199 7.42 12.57 -10.95
N GLU A 200 7.82 11.35 -10.62
CA GLU A 200 7.25 10.12 -11.20
C GLU A 200 5.75 9.92 -10.91
N ARG A 201 5.18 10.67 -9.94
CA ARG A 201 3.77 10.65 -9.58
C ARG A 201 3.02 11.92 -10.01
N TRP A 202 3.62 12.71 -10.88
CA TRP A 202 3.04 13.98 -11.31
C TRP A 202 1.59 13.83 -11.81
N LEU A 203 1.31 12.83 -12.66
CA LEU A 203 -0.04 12.57 -13.19
C LEU A 203 -1.06 12.23 -12.10
N GLU A 204 -0.67 11.39 -11.15
CA GLU A 204 -1.51 11.06 -10.01
C GLU A 204 -1.83 12.29 -9.18
N LEU A 205 -0.82 13.09 -8.86
CA LEU A 205 -0.97 14.28 -8.04
C LEU A 205 -1.73 15.41 -8.75
N ALA A 206 -1.55 15.57 -10.06
CA ALA A 206 -2.31 16.52 -10.86
C ALA A 206 -3.81 16.18 -10.94
N THR A 207 -4.14 14.88 -10.92
CA THR A 207 -5.54 14.43 -10.94
C THR A 207 -6.14 14.26 -9.54
N HIS A 208 -5.31 14.29 -8.48
CA HIS A 208 -5.70 14.12 -7.08
C HIS A 208 -4.90 15.09 -6.18
N GLU A 209 -5.10 16.38 -6.36
CA GLU A 209 -4.33 17.46 -5.69
C GLU A 209 -4.25 17.30 -4.16
N GLY A 210 -5.31 16.83 -3.52
CA GLY A 210 -5.34 16.58 -2.07
C GLY A 210 -4.35 15.50 -1.57
N ARG A 211 -3.68 14.78 -2.47
CA ARG A 211 -2.63 13.81 -2.11
C ARG A 211 -1.25 14.43 -2.00
N LYS A 212 -1.01 15.59 -2.61
CA LYS A 212 0.26 16.31 -2.52
C LYS A 212 0.57 16.61 -1.06
N ARG A 213 1.81 16.35 -0.64
CA ARG A 213 2.33 16.70 0.68
C ARG A 213 3.19 17.96 0.59
N GLY A 214 3.37 18.65 1.70
CA GLY A 214 4.09 19.93 1.75
C GLY A 214 3.47 20.87 2.76
N ALA A 215 2.95 22.05 2.34
CA ALA A 215 2.52 23.13 3.23
C ALA A 215 1.54 22.72 4.34
N ASP A 216 0.59 21.81 4.04
CA ASP A 216 -0.42 21.34 5.00
C ASP A 216 0.03 20.14 5.84
N ASN A 217 1.12 19.49 5.45
CA ASN A 217 1.76 18.38 6.15
C ASN A 217 3.27 18.60 6.10
N PRO A 218 3.78 19.49 6.96
CA PRO A 218 5.15 19.99 6.90
C PRO A 218 6.21 18.95 7.27
N GLU A 219 5.83 17.87 7.99
CA GLU A 219 6.79 16.84 8.37
C GLU A 219 7.37 16.16 7.14
N PRO A 220 8.69 16.11 6.98
CA PRO A 220 9.36 15.37 5.93
C PRO A 220 8.98 13.89 5.95
N PHE A 221 9.03 13.25 4.79
CA PHE A 221 8.76 11.82 4.67
C PHE A 221 9.66 10.99 5.61
N GLU A 222 10.94 11.31 5.62
CA GLU A 222 11.94 10.62 6.43
C GLU A 222 11.62 10.69 7.93
N ASP A 223 11.21 11.84 8.44
CA ASP A 223 10.90 12.04 9.86
C ASP A 223 9.71 11.18 10.31
N LEU A 224 8.64 11.13 9.50
CA LEU A 224 7.46 10.29 9.75
C LEU A 224 7.81 8.80 9.78
N ILE A 225 8.65 8.36 8.85
CA ILE A 225 9.06 6.96 8.77
C ILE A 225 10.04 6.63 9.91
N GLU A 226 10.90 7.54 10.33
CA GLU A 226 11.76 7.34 11.48
C GLU A 226 10.99 7.27 12.80
N GLU A 227 9.90 8.07 12.97
CA GLU A 227 8.98 7.93 14.10
C GLU A 227 8.42 6.50 14.15
N GLN A 228 7.95 5.98 13.01
CA GLN A 228 7.47 4.59 12.91
C GLN A 228 8.54 3.57 13.30
N HIS A 229 9.77 3.72 12.84
CA HIS A 229 10.85 2.78 13.16
C HIS A 229 11.24 2.85 14.63
N ARG A 230 11.30 4.04 15.24
CA ARG A 230 11.55 4.18 16.68
C ARG A 230 10.46 3.48 17.50
N MET A 231 9.20 3.62 17.10
CA MET A 231 8.08 2.93 17.74
C MET A 231 8.20 1.41 17.61
N PHE A 232 8.55 0.86 16.45
CA PHE A 232 8.75 -0.59 16.25
C PHE A 232 9.87 -1.13 17.14
N LYS A 233 11.00 -0.45 17.21
CA LYS A 233 12.17 -0.83 18.07
C LYS A 233 11.83 -0.77 19.55
N LYS A 234 11.03 0.21 19.98
CA LYS A 234 10.60 0.39 21.36
C LYS A 234 9.67 -0.72 21.85
N HIS A 235 8.92 -1.34 20.94
CA HIS A 235 7.89 -2.35 21.25
C HIS A 235 8.18 -3.72 20.62
N PRO A 236 9.31 -4.40 20.92
CA PRO A 236 9.73 -5.62 20.23
C PRO A 236 8.83 -6.84 20.49
N LYS A 237 7.95 -6.78 21.49
CA LYS A 237 6.97 -7.85 21.80
C LYS A 237 5.66 -7.71 21.03
N THR A 238 5.47 -6.63 20.29
CA THR A 238 4.29 -6.35 19.48
C THR A 238 4.60 -6.63 18.01
N THR A 239 3.78 -7.42 17.35
CA THR A 239 3.90 -7.65 15.91
C THR A 239 3.26 -6.51 15.15
N PHE A 240 4.07 -5.82 14.34
CA PHE A 240 3.59 -4.76 13.46
C PHE A 240 3.51 -5.23 12.02
N ILE A 241 2.42 -4.91 11.34
CA ILE A 241 2.24 -5.05 9.90
C ILE A 241 2.45 -3.65 9.31
N ALA A 242 3.61 -3.40 8.74
CA ALA A 242 3.90 -2.13 8.07
C ALA A 242 3.19 -2.10 6.71
N ALA A 243 2.14 -1.29 6.59
CA ALA A 243 1.35 -1.17 5.38
C ALA A 243 2.20 -0.64 4.21
N HIS A 244 1.85 -1.06 2.98
CA HIS A 244 2.48 -0.54 1.75
C HIS A 244 3.99 -0.73 1.71
N PHE A 245 4.49 -1.89 2.20
CA PHE A 245 5.93 -2.15 2.36
C PHE A 245 6.64 -1.07 3.21
N GLY A 246 5.95 -0.53 4.23
CA GLY A 246 6.47 0.55 5.06
C GLY A 246 6.92 1.77 4.26
N TRP A 247 6.35 1.99 3.08
CA TRP A 247 6.67 3.01 2.08
C TRP A 247 8.10 2.94 1.50
N TYR A 248 8.71 1.74 1.50
CA TYR A 248 9.95 1.47 0.76
C TYR A 248 9.79 0.42 -0.36
N PRO A 249 8.66 0.39 -1.12
CA PRO A 249 8.56 -0.52 -2.25
C PRO A 249 9.51 -0.11 -3.40
N ASN A 250 9.95 1.14 -3.42
CA ASN A 250 10.93 1.71 -4.36
C ASN A 250 12.39 1.53 -3.91
N ASP A 251 12.63 1.11 -2.67
CA ASP A 251 13.97 0.82 -2.11
C ASP A 251 13.93 -0.47 -1.28
N LEU A 252 13.89 -1.60 -1.97
CA LEU A 252 13.85 -2.92 -1.33
C LEU A 252 15.16 -3.27 -0.59
N ALA A 253 16.29 -2.63 -0.91
CA ALA A 253 17.53 -2.80 -0.17
C ALA A 253 17.42 -2.16 1.22
N LYS A 254 16.92 -0.94 1.30
CA LYS A 254 16.63 -0.26 2.58
C LYS A 254 15.61 -1.05 3.39
N LEU A 255 14.51 -1.47 2.77
CA LEU A 255 13.49 -2.29 3.45
C LEU A 255 14.08 -3.60 3.99
N SER A 256 14.98 -4.26 3.22
CA SER A 256 15.67 -5.46 3.68
C SER A 256 16.47 -5.21 4.96
N SER A 257 17.26 -4.14 4.99
CA SER A 257 18.04 -3.78 6.18
C SER A 257 17.15 -3.52 7.40
N LEU A 258 16.02 -2.83 7.21
CA LEU A 258 15.05 -2.56 8.28
C LEU A 258 14.38 -3.84 8.78
N MET A 259 14.04 -4.76 7.89
CA MET A 259 13.48 -6.06 8.30
C MET A 259 14.48 -6.95 9.02
N ASP A 260 15.76 -6.90 8.63
CA ASP A 260 16.81 -7.62 9.34
C ASP A 260 17.04 -7.06 10.75
N GLU A 261 16.96 -5.74 10.92
CA GLU A 261 17.10 -5.05 12.21
C GLU A 261 15.89 -5.25 13.15
N MET A 262 14.67 -5.31 12.57
CA MET A 262 13.42 -5.34 13.34
C MET A 262 12.65 -6.65 13.09
N PRO A 263 12.88 -7.71 13.86
CA PRO A 263 12.23 -9.02 13.66
C PRO A 263 10.72 -9.02 13.94
N ASN A 264 10.22 -8.03 14.64
CA ASN A 264 8.81 -7.88 15.01
C ASN A 264 7.94 -7.21 13.93
N ILE A 265 8.52 -6.78 12.79
CA ILE A 265 7.74 -6.26 11.68
C ILE A 265 7.52 -7.32 10.60
N VAL A 266 6.36 -7.28 10.00
CA VAL A 266 6.02 -7.91 8.73
C VAL A 266 5.46 -6.85 7.80
N VAL A 267 5.42 -7.11 6.50
CA VAL A 267 4.97 -6.13 5.51
C VAL A 267 3.80 -6.67 4.70
N GLU A 268 2.96 -5.79 4.19
CA GLU A 268 1.97 -6.11 3.17
C GLU A 268 2.06 -5.09 2.02
N PHE A 269 1.61 -5.48 0.83
CA PHE A 269 1.86 -4.73 -0.41
C PHE A 269 0.61 -4.08 -1.02
N GLY A 270 -0.40 -3.79 -0.22
CA GLY A 270 -1.56 -3.02 -0.66
C GLY A 270 -1.15 -1.71 -1.32
N ALA A 271 -1.78 -1.38 -2.42
CA ALA A 271 -1.57 -0.16 -3.22
C ALA A 271 -0.15 0.07 -3.78
N VAL A 272 0.80 -0.86 -3.58
CA VAL A 272 2.20 -0.71 -4.09
C VAL A 272 2.62 -1.81 -5.07
N ILE A 273 1.67 -2.53 -5.64
CA ILE A 273 1.97 -3.60 -6.61
C ILE A 273 2.64 -3.05 -7.88
N ALA A 274 2.39 -1.80 -8.24
CA ALA A 274 3.02 -1.17 -9.39
C ALA A 274 4.54 -0.98 -9.19
N GLU A 275 4.97 -0.58 -7.99
CA GLU A 275 6.38 -0.45 -7.62
C GLU A 275 7.08 -1.80 -7.57
N ILE A 276 6.39 -2.83 -7.11
CA ILE A 276 6.91 -4.21 -7.08
C ILE A 276 7.05 -4.74 -8.51
N GLY A 277 6.03 -4.56 -9.33
CA GLY A 277 5.99 -5.06 -10.71
C GLY A 277 6.99 -4.41 -11.66
N ARG A 278 7.46 -3.17 -11.39
CA ARG A 278 8.49 -2.52 -12.24
C ARG A 278 9.92 -3.03 -11.99
N GLN A 279 10.15 -3.79 -10.91
CA GLN A 279 11.47 -4.30 -10.53
C GLN A 279 11.45 -5.82 -10.21
N PRO A 280 10.98 -6.67 -11.15
CA PRO A 280 10.66 -8.08 -10.87
C PRO A 280 11.83 -8.89 -10.33
N LYS A 281 13.07 -8.63 -10.76
CA LYS A 281 14.27 -9.35 -10.30
C LYS A 281 14.54 -9.07 -8.81
N MET A 282 14.55 -7.79 -8.43
CA MET A 282 14.80 -7.38 -7.04
C MET A 282 13.64 -7.78 -6.14
N ALA A 283 12.41 -7.61 -6.63
CA ALA A 283 11.21 -8.02 -5.92
C ALA A 283 11.17 -9.53 -5.67
N LYS A 284 11.45 -10.38 -6.68
CA LYS A 284 11.51 -11.84 -6.52
C LYS A 284 12.56 -12.25 -5.48
N ALA A 285 13.74 -11.61 -5.50
CA ALA A 285 14.77 -11.86 -4.49
C ALA A 285 14.31 -11.47 -3.07
N PHE A 286 13.64 -10.31 -2.93
CA PHE A 286 13.07 -9.86 -1.67
C PHE A 286 11.98 -10.81 -1.15
N PHE A 287 11.02 -11.19 -2.00
CA PHE A 287 9.98 -12.15 -1.64
C PHE A 287 10.55 -13.51 -1.25
N THR A 288 11.62 -13.96 -1.89
CA THR A 288 12.31 -15.21 -1.54
C THR A 288 12.98 -15.11 -0.18
N LYS A 289 13.72 -14.04 0.10
CA LYS A 289 14.41 -13.83 1.39
C LYS A 289 13.44 -13.69 2.55
N TYR A 290 12.37 -12.91 2.37
CA TYR A 290 11.41 -12.59 3.43
C TYR A 290 10.07 -13.30 3.29
N GLN A 291 10.04 -14.46 2.61
CA GLN A 291 8.84 -15.22 2.29
C GLN A 291 7.91 -15.51 3.48
N ASP A 292 8.47 -15.55 4.69
CA ASP A 292 7.73 -15.78 5.95
C ASP A 292 7.24 -14.48 6.62
N ARG A 293 7.52 -13.31 6.02
CA ARG A 293 7.22 -12.01 6.62
C ARG A 293 6.48 -11.06 5.67
N ILE A 294 5.94 -11.59 4.57
CA ILE A 294 5.14 -10.83 3.60
C ILE A 294 3.72 -11.36 3.62
N LEU A 295 2.75 -10.46 3.67
CA LEU A 295 1.31 -10.75 3.68
C LEU A 295 0.67 -10.19 2.40
N PHE A 296 -0.38 -10.85 1.91
CA PHE A 296 -1.21 -10.31 0.84
C PHE A 296 -2.15 -9.25 1.40
N GLY A 297 -2.08 -8.04 0.89
CA GLY A 297 -3.02 -6.93 1.15
C GLY A 297 -3.28 -6.15 -0.13
N LYS A 298 -4.48 -5.59 -0.27
CA LYS A 298 -4.82 -4.80 -1.47
C LYS A 298 -5.21 -3.36 -1.16
N ASP A 299 -5.67 -3.06 0.05
CA ASP A 299 -6.12 -1.75 0.55
C ASP A 299 -7.58 -1.44 0.18
N SER A 300 -7.91 -1.24 -1.07
CA SER A 300 -9.27 -0.88 -1.50
C SER A 300 -10.03 -2.07 -2.09
N TRP A 301 -11.34 -2.15 -1.82
CA TRP A 301 -12.20 -3.17 -2.40
C TRP A 301 -12.65 -2.77 -3.82
N VAL A 302 -11.91 -3.25 -4.82
CA VAL A 302 -12.28 -3.18 -6.24
C VAL A 302 -11.92 -4.55 -6.85
N PRO A 303 -12.88 -5.48 -7.01
CA PRO A 303 -12.63 -6.87 -7.39
C PRO A 303 -11.78 -7.05 -8.65
N ASP A 304 -12.05 -6.29 -9.72
CA ASP A 304 -11.34 -6.45 -10.99
C ASP A 304 -9.83 -6.08 -10.90
N GLU A 305 -9.45 -5.27 -9.92
CA GLU A 305 -8.05 -4.86 -9.76
C GLU A 305 -7.16 -5.97 -9.17
N TYR A 306 -7.74 -7.00 -8.52
CA TYR A 306 -6.97 -8.13 -7.95
C TYR A 306 -6.23 -8.94 -9.01
N ALA A 307 -6.78 -9.02 -10.22
CA ALA A 307 -6.15 -9.69 -11.36
C ALA A 307 -4.72 -9.21 -11.61
N THR A 308 -4.47 -7.91 -11.46
CA THR A 308 -3.12 -7.31 -11.58
C THR A 308 -2.16 -7.85 -10.52
N TYR A 309 -2.63 -7.99 -9.28
CA TYR A 309 -1.82 -8.56 -8.18
C TYR A 309 -1.45 -10.00 -8.47
N PHE A 310 -2.42 -10.83 -8.87
CA PHE A 310 -2.15 -12.22 -9.23
C PHE A 310 -1.18 -12.33 -10.40
N ARG A 311 -1.35 -11.51 -11.44
CA ARG A 311 -0.47 -11.49 -12.59
C ARG A 311 0.98 -11.17 -12.22
N VAL A 312 1.22 -10.17 -11.36
CA VAL A 312 2.57 -9.83 -10.87
C VAL A 312 3.18 -10.96 -10.04
N LEU A 313 2.39 -11.64 -9.19
CA LEU A 313 2.90 -12.66 -8.29
C LEU A 313 3.12 -14.01 -8.98
N GLU A 314 2.18 -14.44 -9.84
CA GLU A 314 2.06 -15.81 -10.33
C GLU A 314 2.66 -16.05 -11.71
N THR A 315 2.78 -15.01 -12.56
CA THR A 315 3.23 -15.15 -13.94
C THR A 315 4.63 -14.59 -14.17
N GLU A 316 5.21 -14.88 -15.31
CA GLU A 316 6.43 -14.25 -15.85
C GLU A 316 6.09 -13.30 -17.02
N ASP A 317 4.86 -12.80 -17.06
CA ASP A 317 4.43 -11.87 -18.10
C ASP A 317 5.27 -10.59 -18.10
N GLU A 318 5.47 -10.06 -19.30
CA GLU A 318 6.30 -8.87 -19.51
C GLU A 318 5.47 -7.69 -19.99
N TYR A 319 5.87 -6.49 -19.58
CA TYR A 319 5.46 -5.21 -20.15
C TYR A 319 3.94 -5.00 -20.18
N PHE A 320 3.24 -5.12 -19.05
CA PHE A 320 1.81 -4.88 -18.98
C PHE A 320 1.47 -3.65 -18.12
N PRO A 321 0.36 -2.97 -18.41
CA PRO A 321 0.00 -1.74 -17.70
C PRO A 321 -0.51 -2.00 -16.28
N TYR A 322 -0.37 -1.00 -15.41
CA TYR A 322 -1.08 -0.94 -14.14
C TYR A 322 -2.58 -0.66 -14.36
N HIS A 323 -3.45 -1.20 -13.52
CA HIS A 323 -4.90 -1.05 -13.66
C HIS A 323 -5.40 0.38 -13.36
N LYS A 324 -4.65 1.19 -12.61
CA LYS A 324 -5.00 2.59 -12.33
C LYS A 324 -4.22 3.51 -13.26
N LYS A 325 -4.90 4.03 -14.27
CA LYS A 325 -4.33 5.04 -15.15
C LYS A 325 -3.82 6.22 -14.31
N TYR A 326 -2.66 6.76 -14.65
CA TYR A 326 -1.98 7.88 -13.99
C TYR A 326 -1.30 7.59 -12.65
N HIS A 327 -1.58 6.47 -11.97
CA HIS A 327 -0.87 6.14 -10.72
C HIS A 327 0.52 5.54 -10.95
N ALA A 328 0.73 4.87 -12.08
CA ALA A 328 2.03 4.39 -12.52
C ALA A 328 2.11 4.56 -14.03
N PHE A 329 3.13 5.28 -14.51
CA PHE A 329 3.30 5.48 -15.93
C PHE A 329 4.33 4.52 -16.56
N TRP A 330 4.79 3.57 -15.78
CA TRP A 330 5.69 2.50 -16.18
C TRP A 330 4.96 1.18 -16.36
N PRO A 331 5.44 0.30 -17.26
CA PRO A 331 4.97 -1.07 -17.38
C PRO A 331 5.39 -1.93 -16.19
N MET A 332 4.61 -2.98 -15.92
CA MET A 332 4.89 -3.99 -14.90
C MET A 332 5.30 -5.31 -15.54
N TYR A 333 5.88 -6.18 -14.69
CA TYR A 333 6.37 -7.51 -15.06
C TYR A 333 5.99 -8.50 -13.96
N GLY A 334 5.75 -9.74 -14.34
CA GLY A 334 5.49 -10.83 -13.43
C GLY A 334 6.78 -11.31 -12.76
N MET A 335 6.67 -11.78 -11.51
CA MET A 335 7.79 -12.36 -10.75
C MET A 335 7.90 -13.87 -10.91
N GLY A 336 6.83 -14.57 -11.28
CA GLY A 336 6.80 -16.03 -11.34
C GLY A 336 7.24 -16.65 -10.02
N LEU A 337 6.57 -16.31 -8.92
CA LEU A 337 6.90 -16.85 -7.60
C LEU A 337 6.57 -18.36 -7.55
N SER A 338 7.40 -19.12 -6.85
CA SER A 338 7.12 -20.54 -6.63
C SER A 338 5.85 -20.76 -5.83
N ASP A 339 5.21 -21.91 -5.99
CA ASP A 339 4.02 -22.30 -5.25
C ASP A 339 4.21 -22.27 -3.73
N GLU A 340 5.42 -22.57 -3.28
CA GLU A 340 5.77 -22.50 -1.85
C GLU A 340 5.71 -21.06 -1.34
N ILE A 341 6.32 -20.11 -2.05
CA ILE A 341 6.30 -18.69 -1.69
C ILE A 341 4.88 -18.13 -1.81
N LEU A 342 4.16 -18.45 -2.88
CA LEU A 342 2.77 -18.04 -3.07
C LEU A 342 1.89 -18.47 -1.90
N LYS A 343 1.96 -19.73 -1.46
CA LYS A 343 1.19 -20.22 -0.30
C LYS A 343 1.52 -19.47 0.98
N LYS A 344 2.79 -19.11 1.20
CA LYS A 344 3.20 -18.31 2.36
C LYS A 344 2.60 -16.91 2.32
N VAL A 345 2.74 -16.22 1.20
CA VAL A 345 2.25 -14.86 0.99
C VAL A 345 0.71 -14.81 1.02
N TYR A 346 0.05 -15.74 0.37
CA TYR A 346 -1.40 -15.76 0.25
C TYR A 346 -2.12 -16.10 1.56
N TYR A 347 -1.61 -17.06 2.35
CA TYR A 347 -2.35 -17.46 3.54
C TYR A 347 -1.53 -17.92 4.74
N LYS A 348 -0.41 -18.66 4.57
CA LYS A 348 0.30 -19.26 5.70
C LYS A 348 0.81 -18.21 6.70
N ASN A 349 1.34 -17.09 6.21
CA ASN A 349 1.83 -16.03 7.08
C ASN A 349 0.68 -15.34 7.84
N ALA A 350 -0.43 -15.06 7.16
CA ALA A 350 -1.61 -14.46 7.81
C ALA A 350 -2.21 -15.42 8.86
N LEU A 351 -2.29 -16.71 8.58
CA LEU A 351 -2.74 -17.73 9.56
C LEU A 351 -1.88 -17.82 10.81
N ARG A 352 -0.60 -17.45 10.71
CA ARG A 352 0.33 -17.42 11.85
C ARG A 352 0.24 -16.12 12.65
N ILE A 353 -0.05 -15.01 11.99
CA ILE A 353 0.05 -13.65 12.55
C ILE A 353 -1.30 -13.15 13.06
N VAL A 354 -2.38 -13.40 12.31
CA VAL A 354 -3.73 -12.94 12.66
C VAL A 354 -4.47 -14.06 13.39
N PRO A 355 -4.86 -13.87 14.65
CA PRO A 355 -5.53 -14.90 15.43
C PRO A 355 -6.95 -15.20 14.89
N ASN A 356 -7.46 -16.38 15.25
CA ASN A 356 -8.84 -16.83 15.03
C ASN A 356 -9.29 -16.98 13.56
N ILE A 357 -8.38 -16.98 12.59
CA ILE A 357 -8.73 -17.36 11.22
C ILE A 357 -8.96 -18.88 11.17
N ASP A 358 -10.06 -19.30 10.55
CA ASP A 358 -10.40 -20.72 10.40
C ASP A 358 -9.46 -21.41 9.39
N LYS A 359 -8.57 -22.24 9.90
CA LYS A 359 -7.58 -22.98 9.10
C LYS A 359 -8.21 -24.00 8.15
N SER A 360 -9.46 -24.43 8.38
CA SER A 360 -10.15 -25.42 7.55
C SER A 360 -10.45 -24.92 6.13
N LEU A 361 -10.34 -23.61 5.89
CA LEU A 361 -10.53 -22.98 4.58
C LEU A 361 -9.32 -23.11 3.65
N PHE A 362 -8.19 -23.63 4.14
CA PHE A 362 -6.93 -23.65 3.42
C PHE A 362 -6.39 -25.07 3.25
N PRO A 363 -5.67 -25.34 2.15
CA PRO A 363 -4.97 -26.61 1.97
C PRO A 363 -3.99 -26.90 3.12
N LYS A 364 -3.88 -28.17 3.51
CA LYS A 364 -2.93 -28.64 4.53
C LYS A 364 -1.48 -28.54 4.05
#